data_0148d09f94280cd21ec6cc93761c28e5
#
_entry.id   0148d09f94280cd21ec6cc93761c28e5
#
_cell.length_a   1.000
_cell.length_b   1.000
_cell.length_c   1.000
_cell.angle_alpha   90.00
_cell.angle_beta   90.00
_cell.angle_gamma   90.00
#
_symmetry.space_group_name_H-M   'P 1'
#
loop_
_entity.id
_entity.type
_entity.pdbx_description
1 polymer ?
#
loop_
_entity_poly.entity_id
_entity_poly.type
_entity_poly.pdbx_seq_one_letter_code
_entity_poly.pdbx_strand_id
1 'polypeptide(L)'
;WLFFKQVVISTDGESYTKSFGNNEVLRDNAYGYVWEWSEFDASAEEIELLRKMAAAKKTTIRFKGKERVYDIQMFKKGKQSILDTLHAYELMQNASDTVRAKALAGIR
;
A
#
# COMPACT_ATOMS: atom_id res chain seq x y z
N TRP A 1 -15.39 -7.49 12.37
CA TRP A 1 -15.15 -6.32 11.53
C TRP A 1 -14.40 -5.25 12.30
N LEU A 2 -13.36 -4.65 11.69
CA LEU A 2 -12.64 -3.52 12.28
C LEU A 2 -13.31 -2.19 11.92
N PHE A 3 -13.90 -2.10 10.74
CA PHE A 3 -14.44 -0.86 10.15
C PHE A 3 -13.39 0.24 10.10
N PHE A 4 -12.22 -0.07 9.53
CA PHE A 4 -11.14 0.89 9.53
C PHE A 4 -11.46 2.15 8.69
N LYS A 5 -11.03 3.30 9.20
CA LYS A 5 -11.22 4.62 8.59
C LYS A 5 -9.91 5.34 8.34
N GLN A 6 -8.86 4.91 9.00
CA GLN A 6 -7.53 5.48 8.87
C GLN A 6 -6.48 4.40 8.87
N VAL A 7 -5.41 4.67 8.16
CA VAL A 7 -4.20 3.86 8.19
C VAL A 7 -3.05 4.78 8.60
N VAL A 8 -2.31 4.41 9.64
CA VAL A 8 -1.12 5.13 10.08
C VAL A 8 0.09 4.26 9.78
N ILE A 9 1.01 4.79 8.99
CA ILE A 9 2.23 4.09 8.63
C ILE A 9 3.38 4.75 9.35
N SER A 10 4.10 3.99 10.17
CA SER A 10 5.24 4.46 10.96
C SER A 10 6.54 3.85 10.43
N THR A 11 7.51 4.71 10.14
CA THR A 11 8.83 4.32 9.61
C THR A 11 9.93 5.00 10.44
N ASP A 12 10.60 4.25 11.30
CA ASP A 12 11.75 4.72 12.08
C ASP A 12 11.54 6.10 12.75
N GLY A 13 10.37 6.31 13.37
CA GLY A 13 10.06 7.54 14.08
C GLY A 13 9.27 8.59 13.30
N GLU A 14 9.08 8.40 12.01
CA GLU A 14 8.19 9.22 11.21
C GLU A 14 6.85 8.52 11.04
N SER A 15 5.77 9.27 10.85
CA SER A 15 4.45 8.69 10.61
C SER A 15 3.70 9.43 9.50
N TYR A 16 2.87 8.67 8.81
CA TYR A 16 1.98 9.16 7.76
C TYR A 16 0.59 8.60 8.01
N THR A 17 -0.42 9.45 7.90
CA THR A 17 -1.81 9.05 8.13
C THR A 17 -2.63 9.25 6.88
N LYS A 18 -3.37 8.23 6.46
CA LYS A 18 -4.35 8.32 5.39
C LYS A 18 -5.73 8.03 5.94
N SER A 19 -6.67 8.95 5.70
CA SER A 19 -8.07 8.79 6.07
C SER A 19 -8.90 8.38 4.86
N PHE A 20 -9.94 7.58 5.09
CA PHE A 20 -10.83 7.08 4.04
C PHE A 20 -12.25 7.56 4.29
N GLY A 21 -12.94 7.95 3.23
CA GLY A 21 -14.36 8.28 3.28
C GLY A 21 -15.23 7.05 3.40
N ASN A 22 -16.54 7.27 3.57
CA ASN A 22 -17.50 6.18 3.86
C ASN A 22 -17.53 5.07 2.80
N ASN A 23 -17.29 5.38 1.54
CA ASN A 23 -17.35 4.42 0.44
C ASN A 23 -15.98 3.98 -0.07
N GLU A 24 -14.90 4.39 0.58
CA GLU A 24 -13.55 4.07 0.15
C GLU A 24 -13.02 2.76 0.72
N VAL A 25 -13.63 2.25 1.79
CA VAL A 25 -13.28 0.97 2.39
C VAL A 25 -14.38 -0.04 2.07
N LEU A 26 -13.99 -1.11 1.39
CA LEU A 26 -14.90 -2.18 1.01
C LEU A 26 -14.80 -3.34 2.00
N ARG A 27 -15.87 -4.11 2.14
CA ARG A 27 -15.94 -5.23 3.10
C ARG A 27 -16.66 -6.40 2.47
N ASP A 28 -16.22 -7.59 2.86
CA ASP A 28 -16.89 -8.83 2.45
C ASP A 28 -16.64 -9.93 3.49
N ASN A 29 -17.39 -11.02 3.40
CA ASN A 29 -17.21 -12.17 4.25
C ASN A 29 -17.56 -13.47 3.51
N ALA A 30 -16.88 -14.55 3.88
CA ALA A 30 -17.18 -15.89 3.40
C ALA A 30 -16.55 -16.94 4.32
N TYR A 31 -17.21 -18.07 4.50
CA TYR A 31 -16.67 -19.23 5.22
C TYR A 31 -16.13 -18.93 6.62
N GLY A 32 -16.79 -18.03 7.35
CA GLY A 32 -16.37 -17.64 8.69
C GLY A 32 -15.25 -16.61 8.75
N TYR A 33 -14.78 -16.13 7.63
CA TYR A 33 -13.77 -15.09 7.55
C TYR A 33 -14.38 -13.76 7.11
N VAL A 34 -13.77 -12.67 7.56
CA VAL A 34 -14.13 -11.30 7.15
C VAL A 34 -12.88 -10.58 6.68
N TRP A 35 -13.04 -9.67 5.71
CA TRP A 35 -11.93 -8.84 5.24
C TRP A 35 -12.40 -7.46 4.83
N GLU A 36 -11.49 -6.49 4.95
CA GLU A 36 -11.71 -5.11 4.57
C GLU A 36 -10.53 -4.67 3.70
N TRP A 37 -10.81 -3.84 2.69
CA TRP A 37 -9.74 -3.32 1.82
C TRP A 37 -10.10 -1.97 1.24
N SER A 38 -9.08 -1.25 0.76
CA SER A 38 -9.24 -0.03 -0.02
C SER A 38 -8.23 -0.01 -1.16
N GLU A 39 -8.64 0.56 -2.28
CA GLU A 39 -7.79 0.73 -3.45
C GLU A 39 -7.80 2.20 -3.85
N PHE A 40 -6.64 2.74 -4.19
CA PHE A 40 -6.51 4.12 -4.63
C PHE A 40 -5.23 4.29 -5.45
N ASP A 41 -5.20 5.32 -6.29
CA ASP A 41 -4.00 5.67 -7.06
C ASP A 41 -2.98 6.33 -6.12
N ALA A 42 -1.72 5.90 -6.21
CA ALA A 42 -0.66 6.45 -5.38
C ALA A 42 -0.20 7.81 -5.92
N SER A 43 -0.22 8.82 -5.08
CA SER A 43 0.35 10.13 -5.37
C SER A 43 1.88 10.08 -5.31
N ALA A 44 2.56 11.13 -5.78
CA ALA A 44 4.02 11.23 -5.66
C ALA A 44 4.48 11.14 -4.21
N GLU A 45 3.74 11.74 -3.27
CA GLU A 45 4.02 11.66 -1.84
C GLU A 45 3.90 10.23 -1.32
N GLU A 46 2.89 9.50 -1.76
CA GLU A 46 2.68 8.11 -1.35
C GLU A 46 3.72 7.16 -1.95
N ILE A 47 4.21 7.45 -3.15
CA ILE A 47 5.33 6.70 -3.74
C ILE A 47 6.60 6.89 -2.91
N GLU A 48 6.89 8.11 -2.47
CA GLU A 48 8.02 8.36 -1.57
C GLU A 48 7.85 7.67 -0.22
N LEU A 49 6.61 7.62 0.30
CA LEU A 49 6.29 6.87 1.50
C LEU A 49 6.61 5.38 1.34
N LEU A 50 6.25 4.79 0.20
CA LEU A 50 6.56 3.39 -0.09
C LEU A 50 8.07 3.14 -0.08
N ARG A 51 8.88 4.06 -0.60
CA ARG A 51 10.34 3.96 -0.55
C ARG A 51 10.84 3.96 0.89
N LYS A 52 10.31 4.84 1.73
CA LYS A 52 10.65 4.91 3.17
C LYS A 52 10.26 3.64 3.89
N MET A 53 9.09 3.09 3.60
CA MET A 53 8.62 1.83 4.20
C MET A 53 9.57 0.67 3.89
N ALA A 54 10.06 0.59 2.66
CA ALA A 54 10.97 -0.47 2.25
C ALA A 54 12.37 -0.29 2.83
N ALA A 55 12.83 0.95 3.01
CA ALA A 55 14.17 1.26 3.49
C ALA A 55 14.27 1.28 5.03
N ALA A 56 13.18 1.48 5.74
CA ALA A 56 13.18 1.60 7.19
C ALA A 56 13.57 0.30 7.89
N LYS A 57 14.21 0.40 9.04
CA LYS A 57 14.51 -0.76 9.90
C LYS A 57 13.23 -1.37 10.44
N LYS A 58 12.28 -0.52 10.84
CA LYS A 58 10.98 -0.95 11.35
C LYS A 58 9.87 -0.17 10.67
N THR A 59 8.96 -0.88 10.04
CA THR A 59 7.76 -0.33 9.42
C THR A 59 6.54 -0.98 10.04
N THR A 60 5.65 -0.17 10.62
CA THR A 60 4.40 -0.63 11.22
C THR A 60 3.24 0.04 10.51
N ILE A 61 2.21 -0.74 10.21
CA ILE A 61 0.97 -0.24 9.64
C ILE A 61 -0.13 -0.45 10.66
N ARG A 62 -0.76 0.65 11.08
CA ARG A 62 -1.87 0.62 12.02
C ARG A 62 -3.17 0.93 11.30
N PHE A 63 -4.09 -0.01 11.32
CA PHE A 63 -5.44 0.20 10.85
C PHE A 63 -6.30 0.66 12.02
N LYS A 64 -6.81 1.88 11.95
CA LYS A 64 -7.66 2.46 13.00
C LYS A 64 -9.12 2.32 12.62
N GLY A 65 -9.83 1.51 13.34
CA GLY A 65 -11.27 1.33 13.16
C GLY A 65 -12.09 2.21 14.08
N LYS A 66 -13.38 1.90 14.15
CA LYS A 66 -14.35 2.67 14.94
C LYS A 66 -14.08 2.57 16.45
N GLU A 67 -13.69 1.38 16.92
CA GLU A 67 -13.49 1.11 18.36
C GLU A 67 -12.16 0.45 18.67
N ARG A 68 -11.47 -0.08 17.66
CA ARG A 68 -10.25 -0.87 17.81
C ARG A 68 -9.19 -0.46 16.81
N VAL A 69 -7.97 -0.88 17.07
CA VAL A 69 -6.84 -0.75 16.15
C VAL A 69 -6.28 -2.13 15.85
N TYR A 70 -5.69 -2.28 14.68
CA TYR A 70 -5.00 -3.50 14.29
C TYR A 70 -3.64 -3.13 13.69
N ASP A 71 -2.57 -3.67 14.26
CA ASP A 71 -1.20 -3.36 13.88
C ASP A 71 -0.57 -4.52 13.11
N ILE A 72 0.12 -4.17 12.02
CA ILE A 72 0.93 -5.11 11.24
C ILE A 72 2.35 -4.55 11.18
N GLN A 73 3.33 -5.39 11.50
CA GLN A 73 4.73 -5.07 11.25
C GLN A 73 5.13 -5.62 9.88
N MET A 74 5.73 -4.78 9.06
CA MET A 74 6.19 -5.20 7.74
C MET A 74 7.57 -5.85 7.85
N PHE A 75 7.68 -7.08 7.34
CA PHE A 75 8.91 -7.84 7.32
C PHE A 75 9.59 -7.79 5.94
N LYS A 76 10.73 -8.44 5.83
CA LYS A 76 11.60 -8.41 4.66
C LYS A 76 10.88 -8.71 3.34
N LYS A 77 9.99 -9.70 3.31
CA LYS A 77 9.24 -10.06 2.09
C LYS A 77 8.33 -8.93 1.61
N GLY A 78 7.63 -8.27 2.53
CA GLY A 78 6.77 -7.14 2.20
C GLY A 78 7.58 -5.96 1.66
N LYS A 79 8.71 -5.66 2.28
CA LYS A 79 9.62 -4.60 1.84
C LYS A 79 10.20 -4.90 0.45
N GLN A 80 10.58 -6.14 0.20
CA GLN A 80 11.10 -6.56 -1.11
C GLN A 80 10.02 -6.44 -2.19
N SER A 81 8.78 -6.79 -1.87
CA SER A 81 7.66 -6.62 -2.81
C SER A 81 7.45 -5.16 -3.20
N ILE A 82 7.59 -4.24 -2.24
CA ILE A 82 7.52 -2.79 -2.53
C ILE A 82 8.65 -2.38 -3.46
N LEU A 83 9.89 -2.80 -3.18
CA LEU A 83 11.05 -2.46 -4.00
C LEU A 83 10.89 -2.97 -5.43
N ASP A 84 10.43 -4.19 -5.61
CA ASP A 84 10.21 -4.80 -6.92
C ASP A 84 9.15 -4.04 -7.70
N THR A 85 8.06 -3.67 -7.04
CA THR A 85 6.97 -2.90 -7.65
C THR A 85 7.43 -1.50 -8.07
N LEU A 86 8.17 -0.81 -7.21
CA LEU A 86 8.71 0.52 -7.50
C LEU A 86 9.72 0.46 -8.64
N HIS A 87 10.55 -0.57 -8.69
CA HIS A 87 11.51 -0.75 -9.77
C HIS A 87 10.80 -0.93 -11.12
N ALA A 88 9.77 -1.76 -11.18
CA ALA A 88 8.97 -1.94 -12.38
C ALA A 88 8.30 -0.62 -12.81
N TYR A 89 7.75 0.13 -11.85
CA TYR A 89 7.14 1.43 -12.11
C TYR A 89 8.15 2.42 -12.71
N GLU A 90 9.36 2.51 -12.15
CA GLU A 90 10.41 3.38 -12.64
C GLU A 90 10.86 3.02 -14.05
N LEU A 91 11.01 1.73 -14.34
CA LEU A 91 11.35 1.27 -15.68
C LEU A 91 10.30 1.70 -16.71
N MET A 92 9.03 1.59 -16.37
CA MET A 92 7.94 2.02 -17.24
C MET A 92 7.92 3.53 -17.43
N GLN A 93 8.18 4.31 -16.39
CA GLN A 93 8.22 5.78 -16.45
C GLN A 93 9.35 6.28 -17.34
N ASN A 94 10.48 5.61 -17.34
CA ASN A 94 11.68 6.01 -18.08
C ASN A 94 11.76 5.39 -19.49
N ALA A 95 10.85 4.50 -19.84
CA ALA A 95 10.82 3.88 -21.16
C ALA A 95 10.17 4.79 -22.20
N SER A 96 10.55 4.61 -23.48
CA SER A 96 9.87 5.28 -24.58
C SER A 96 8.43 4.77 -24.71
N ASP A 97 7.55 5.55 -25.36
CA ASP A 97 6.16 5.15 -25.57
C ASP A 97 6.05 3.81 -26.29
N THR A 98 6.92 3.53 -27.24
CA THR A 98 6.96 2.25 -27.97
C THR A 98 7.28 1.09 -27.03
N VAL A 99 8.24 1.26 -26.14
CA VAL A 99 8.62 0.23 -25.16
C VAL A 99 7.49 0.01 -24.17
N ARG A 100 6.84 1.08 -23.70
CA ARG A 100 5.66 0.96 -22.81
C ARG A 100 4.52 0.18 -23.47
N ALA A 101 4.22 0.48 -24.71
CA ALA A 101 3.17 -0.22 -25.44
C ALA A 101 3.46 -1.72 -25.55
N LYS A 102 4.71 -2.09 -25.84
CA LYS A 102 5.12 -3.51 -25.87
C LYS A 102 5.02 -4.18 -24.51
N ALA A 103 5.45 -3.50 -23.45
CA ALA A 103 5.36 -4.04 -22.09
C ALA A 103 3.91 -4.27 -21.68
N LEU A 104 3.03 -3.32 -21.94
CA LEU A 104 1.60 -3.45 -21.63
C LEU A 104 0.93 -4.54 -22.46
N ALA A 105 1.29 -4.70 -23.72
CA ALA A 105 0.77 -5.77 -24.58
C ALA A 105 1.21 -7.16 -24.08
N GLY A 106 2.42 -7.27 -23.50
CA GLY A 106 2.93 -8.53 -22.96
C GLY A 106 2.29 -8.97 -21.64
N ILE A 107 1.58 -8.09 -20.96
CA ILE A 107 0.91 -8.39 -19.69
C ILE A 107 -0.47 -9.01 -19.88
N ARG A 108 -1.05 -8.85 -21.05
CA ARG A 108 -2.42 -9.31 -21.37
C ARG A 108 -2.49 -10.81 -21.61
#